data_c0c95e1f5c5a28386c0057bb047f24cd
#
_entry.id   c0c95e1f5c5a28386c0057bb047f24cd
#
_cell.length_a   1.000
_cell.length_b   1.000
_cell.length_c   1.000
_cell.angle_alpha   90.00
_cell.angle_beta   90.00
_cell.angle_gamma   90.00
#
_symmetry.space_group_name_H-M   'P 1'
#
loop_
_entity.id
_entity.type
_entity.pdbx_description
1 polymer ?
#
loop_
_entity_poly.entity_id
_entity_poly.type
_entity_poly.pdbx_seq_one_letter_code
_entity_poly.pdbx_strand_id
1 'polypeptide(L)'
;MNYSHIIDDMTWSYSRITTYEDCPYRFYLKYIKKLKGEPLFFSDYGSFMHLIIQKYLTGELTREELPTYYLANFRKSVIGKAPNLAIFQNYFRQGLEYLRNIQPPEDEILGVEKEISFTLGEKKFIGYIDKVSRSDGIDITDNKSRASKPRTLRKRPTKSDKELDQFLRQLYIYSISVMNEYGEFPKHLIFNCFRTQTSIVEPFDLENFKNTEKWALDTIDCISKETEWKPNIEWFRCKYLCDCNSQCEYFQMFGGDA
;
A
#
# COMPACT_ATOMS: atom_id res chain seq x y z
N MET A 1 -22.30 11.24 16.28
CA MET A 1 -21.87 10.48 17.48
C MET A 1 -20.35 10.58 17.60
N ASN A 2 -19.84 10.77 18.81
CA ASN A 2 -18.40 10.82 19.04
C ASN A 2 -17.88 9.39 19.28
N TYR A 3 -16.84 8.97 18.55
CA TYR A 3 -16.20 7.67 18.64
C TYR A 3 -14.74 7.78 19.15
N SER A 4 -14.40 8.89 19.82
CA SER A 4 -13.04 9.13 20.33
C SER A 4 -12.49 7.96 21.13
N HIS A 5 -13.32 7.34 22.01
CA HIS A 5 -12.92 6.19 22.83
C HIS A 5 -12.43 4.97 22.00
N ILE A 6 -12.97 4.75 20.78
CA ILE A 6 -12.48 3.69 19.88
C ILE A 6 -11.20 4.12 19.18
N ILE A 7 -11.12 5.40 18.83
CA ILE A 7 -10.02 5.97 18.04
C ILE A 7 -8.77 6.14 18.90
N ASP A 8 -8.94 6.53 20.17
CA ASP A 8 -7.84 6.75 21.10
C ASP A 8 -7.06 5.46 21.41
N ASP A 9 -7.78 4.30 21.49
CA ASP A 9 -7.17 2.99 21.70
C ASP A 9 -6.70 2.31 20.41
N MET A 10 -6.84 2.97 19.27
CA MET A 10 -6.57 2.36 17.96
C MET A 10 -5.06 2.22 17.72
N THR A 11 -4.63 1.03 17.30
CA THR A 11 -3.31 0.86 16.69
C THR A 11 -3.37 1.31 15.23
N TRP A 12 -2.50 2.24 14.87
CA TRP A 12 -2.50 2.88 13.56
C TRP A 12 -1.71 2.10 12.52
N SER A 13 -1.98 2.38 11.26
CA SER A 13 -1.17 1.97 10.12
C SER A 13 -1.29 3.04 9.03
N TYR A 14 -0.36 3.06 8.12
CA TYR A 14 -0.45 3.93 6.95
C TYR A 14 -1.78 3.77 6.21
N SER A 15 -2.21 2.53 5.98
CA SER A 15 -3.47 2.24 5.29
C SER A 15 -4.72 2.71 6.05
N ARG A 16 -4.69 2.77 7.37
CA ARG A 16 -5.81 3.34 8.15
C ARG A 16 -5.94 4.83 7.93
N ILE A 17 -4.83 5.55 8.00
CA ILE A 17 -4.80 7.01 7.77
C ILE A 17 -5.27 7.34 6.36
N THR A 18 -4.71 6.66 5.34
CA THR A 18 -5.09 6.91 3.94
C THR A 18 -6.51 6.47 3.62
N THR A 19 -7.06 5.46 4.31
CA THR A 19 -8.48 5.11 4.16
C THR A 19 -9.40 6.25 4.56
N TYR A 20 -9.05 7.01 5.62
CA TYR A 20 -9.81 8.20 6.00
C TYR A 20 -9.67 9.33 4.97
N GLU A 21 -8.45 9.62 4.51
CA GLU A 21 -8.21 10.63 3.47
C GLU A 21 -8.96 10.30 2.17
N ASP A 22 -8.98 9.03 1.78
CA ASP A 22 -9.71 8.56 0.60
C ASP A 22 -11.23 8.71 0.77
N CYS A 23 -11.76 8.30 1.92
CA CYS A 23 -13.18 8.38 2.23
C CYS A 23 -13.43 8.21 3.73
N PRO A 24 -13.77 9.30 4.47
CA PRO A 24 -14.11 9.20 5.89
C PRO A 24 -15.21 8.18 6.19
N TYR A 25 -16.22 8.06 5.31
CA TYR A 25 -17.28 7.07 5.51
C TYR A 25 -16.79 5.63 5.37
N ARG A 26 -15.85 5.34 4.45
CA ARG A 26 -15.22 4.01 4.36
C ARG A 26 -14.43 3.70 5.63
N PHE A 27 -13.69 4.67 6.17
CA PHE A 27 -13.01 4.52 7.46
C PHE A 27 -14.00 4.14 8.57
N TYR A 28 -15.12 4.86 8.65
CA TYR A 28 -16.19 4.59 9.62
C TYR A 28 -16.73 3.18 9.48
N LEU A 29 -17.11 2.75 8.27
CA LEU A 29 -17.62 1.40 8.04
C LEU A 29 -16.60 0.33 8.44
N LYS A 30 -15.35 0.51 8.05
CA LYS A 30 -14.30 -0.49 8.21
C LYS A 30 -13.75 -0.57 9.63
N TYR A 31 -13.46 0.56 10.26
CA TYR A 31 -12.73 0.60 11.52
C TYR A 31 -13.58 0.93 12.74
N ILE A 32 -14.66 1.65 12.59
CA ILE A 32 -15.60 1.95 13.69
C ILE A 32 -16.72 0.91 13.74
N LYS A 33 -17.38 0.65 12.60
CA LYS A 33 -18.43 -0.38 12.50
C LYS A 33 -17.87 -1.79 12.36
N LYS A 34 -16.58 -1.95 12.05
CA LYS A 34 -15.88 -3.24 11.87
C LYS A 34 -16.57 -4.15 10.84
N LEU A 35 -17.10 -3.56 9.77
CA LEU A 35 -17.70 -4.32 8.69
C LEU A 35 -16.62 -5.07 7.92
N LYS A 36 -16.94 -6.32 7.54
CA LYS A 36 -16.03 -7.14 6.74
C LYS A 36 -16.05 -6.66 5.29
N GLY A 37 -14.87 -6.38 4.76
CA GLY A 37 -14.71 -6.01 3.36
C GLY A 37 -14.92 -7.17 2.40
N GLU A 38 -15.30 -6.85 1.16
CA GLU A 38 -15.44 -7.82 0.08
C GLU A 38 -14.16 -7.96 -0.75
N PRO A 39 -13.93 -9.13 -1.38
CA PRO A 39 -12.82 -9.30 -2.29
C PRO A 39 -12.88 -8.31 -3.45
N LEU A 40 -11.74 -7.72 -3.78
CA LEU A 40 -11.60 -6.76 -4.87
C LEU A 40 -10.48 -7.20 -5.80
N PHE A 41 -10.72 -7.18 -7.11
CA PHE A 41 -9.75 -7.61 -8.11
C PHE A 41 -8.35 -7.03 -7.91
N PHE A 42 -8.27 -5.70 -7.72
CA PHE A 42 -6.98 -5.02 -7.58
C PHE A 42 -6.26 -5.35 -6.27
N SER A 43 -7.01 -5.52 -5.19
CA SER A 43 -6.47 -5.92 -3.88
C SER A 43 -5.99 -7.36 -3.90
N ASP A 44 -6.84 -8.28 -4.39
CA ASP A 44 -6.51 -9.70 -4.48
C ASP A 44 -5.28 -9.92 -5.37
N TYR A 45 -5.23 -9.24 -6.52
CA TYR A 45 -4.09 -9.30 -7.43
C TYR A 45 -2.80 -8.78 -6.76
N GLY A 46 -2.88 -7.65 -6.07
CA GLY A 46 -1.76 -7.10 -5.30
C GLY A 46 -1.25 -8.11 -4.28
N SER A 47 -2.14 -8.60 -3.41
CA SER A 47 -1.79 -9.58 -2.37
C SER A 47 -1.21 -10.87 -2.94
N PHE A 48 -1.75 -11.34 -4.06
CA PHE A 48 -1.21 -12.54 -4.72
C PHE A 48 0.20 -12.33 -5.27
N MET A 49 0.47 -11.17 -5.89
CA MET A 49 1.81 -10.86 -6.38
C MET A 49 2.82 -10.69 -5.23
N HIS A 50 2.43 -10.02 -4.13
CA HIS A 50 3.26 -9.92 -2.92
C HIS A 50 3.62 -11.30 -2.38
N LEU A 51 2.64 -12.20 -2.25
CA LEU A 51 2.88 -13.57 -1.81
C LEU A 51 3.90 -14.32 -2.69
N ILE A 52 3.82 -14.16 -4.01
CA ILE A 52 4.77 -14.83 -4.92
C ILE A 52 6.17 -14.23 -4.79
N ILE A 53 6.27 -12.89 -4.74
CA ILE A 53 7.55 -12.20 -4.55
C ILE A 53 8.16 -12.59 -3.20
N GLN A 54 7.37 -12.64 -2.14
CA GLN A 54 7.78 -13.11 -0.83
C GLN A 54 8.38 -14.53 -0.91
N LYS A 55 7.64 -15.50 -1.48
CA LYS A 55 8.09 -16.87 -1.63
C LYS A 55 9.40 -17.00 -2.41
N TYR A 56 9.58 -16.17 -3.42
CA TYR A 56 10.84 -16.10 -4.15
C TYR A 56 11.98 -15.57 -3.29
N LEU A 57 11.77 -14.44 -2.61
CA LEU A 57 12.81 -13.82 -1.79
C LEU A 57 13.18 -14.63 -0.54
N THR A 58 12.26 -15.46 -0.04
CA THR A 58 12.52 -16.39 1.08
C THR A 58 13.08 -17.76 0.63
N GLY A 59 13.20 -17.98 -0.70
CA GLY A 59 13.71 -19.23 -1.26
C GLY A 59 12.70 -20.39 -1.25
N GLU A 60 11.42 -20.13 -0.96
CA GLU A 60 10.36 -21.14 -1.05
C GLU A 60 10.02 -21.52 -2.50
N LEU A 61 10.25 -20.60 -3.44
CA LEU A 61 10.10 -20.82 -4.88
C LEU A 61 11.38 -20.38 -5.59
N THR A 62 11.85 -21.20 -6.53
CA THR A 62 12.90 -20.83 -7.46
C THR A 62 12.35 -19.90 -8.55
N ARG A 63 13.22 -19.18 -9.22
CA ARG A 63 12.85 -18.29 -10.34
C ARG A 63 12.08 -19.04 -11.44
N GLU A 64 12.49 -20.25 -11.75
CA GLU A 64 11.91 -21.11 -12.78
C GLU A 64 10.50 -21.57 -12.43
N GLU A 65 10.18 -21.68 -11.14
CA GLU A 65 8.87 -22.11 -10.65
C GLU A 65 7.84 -20.99 -10.62
N LEU A 66 8.26 -19.72 -10.57
CA LEU A 66 7.35 -18.57 -10.41
C LEU A 66 6.23 -18.51 -11.47
N PRO A 67 6.53 -18.63 -12.78
CA PRO A 67 5.47 -18.60 -13.79
C PRO A 67 4.46 -19.75 -13.65
N THR A 68 4.93 -20.95 -13.32
CA THR A 68 4.08 -22.11 -13.11
C THR A 68 3.18 -21.95 -11.89
N TYR A 69 3.75 -21.49 -10.78
CA TYR A 69 3.01 -21.20 -9.55
C TYR A 69 1.93 -20.13 -9.80
N TYR A 70 2.28 -19.05 -10.50
CA TYR A 70 1.34 -17.99 -10.88
C TYR A 70 0.15 -18.52 -11.68
N LEU A 71 0.40 -19.28 -12.75
CA LEU A 71 -0.64 -19.85 -13.61
C LEU A 71 -1.58 -20.80 -12.85
N ALA A 72 -1.01 -21.64 -11.98
CA ALA A 72 -1.77 -22.64 -11.21
C ALA A 72 -2.67 -22.03 -10.13
N ASN A 73 -2.29 -20.87 -9.57
CA ASN A 73 -2.95 -20.30 -8.41
C ASN A 73 -3.72 -19.00 -8.69
N PHE A 74 -3.54 -18.36 -9.85
CA PHE A 74 -4.12 -17.05 -10.14
C PHE A 74 -5.63 -17.01 -9.88
N ARG A 75 -6.41 -17.93 -10.46
CA ARG A 75 -7.88 -17.96 -10.33
C ARG A 75 -8.37 -18.25 -8.91
N LYS A 76 -7.57 -18.90 -8.09
CA LYS A 76 -7.90 -19.21 -6.70
C LYS A 76 -7.63 -18.02 -5.78
N SER A 77 -6.62 -17.20 -6.13
CA SER A 77 -6.17 -16.08 -5.31
C SER A 77 -6.79 -14.75 -5.72
N VAL A 78 -7.12 -14.57 -7.00
CA VAL A 78 -7.73 -13.35 -7.54
C VAL A 78 -9.20 -13.64 -7.85
N ILE A 79 -10.04 -13.51 -6.83
CA ILE A 79 -11.48 -13.84 -6.89
C ILE A 79 -12.37 -12.62 -7.13
N GLY A 80 -11.90 -11.42 -6.79
CA GLY A 80 -12.59 -10.17 -7.08
C GLY A 80 -12.80 -9.95 -8.58
N LYS A 81 -13.91 -9.32 -8.94
CA LYS A 81 -14.29 -9.10 -10.34
C LYS A 81 -13.56 -7.91 -10.94
N ALA A 82 -12.82 -8.13 -12.03
CA ALA A 82 -12.18 -7.04 -12.78
C ALA A 82 -13.23 -6.12 -13.44
N PRO A 83 -12.92 -4.83 -13.62
CA PRO A 83 -13.82 -3.90 -14.30
C PRO A 83 -14.25 -4.32 -15.70
N ASN A 84 -13.33 -4.93 -16.45
CA ASN A 84 -13.59 -5.49 -17.77
C ASN A 84 -12.50 -6.51 -18.15
N LEU A 85 -12.74 -7.23 -19.26
CA LEU A 85 -11.83 -8.26 -19.75
C LEU A 85 -10.43 -7.72 -20.12
N ALA A 86 -10.36 -6.52 -20.69
CA ALA A 86 -9.09 -5.94 -21.10
C ALA A 86 -8.20 -5.64 -19.87
N ILE A 87 -8.77 -5.10 -18.79
CA ILE A 87 -8.05 -4.89 -17.52
C ILE A 87 -7.59 -6.22 -16.94
N PHE A 88 -8.48 -7.23 -16.89
CA PHE A 88 -8.13 -8.57 -16.42
C PHE A 88 -6.92 -9.14 -17.20
N GLN A 89 -7.00 -9.14 -18.54
CA GLN A 89 -5.95 -9.67 -19.39
C GLN A 89 -4.63 -8.91 -19.25
N ASN A 90 -4.68 -7.59 -19.14
CA ASN A 90 -3.49 -6.77 -18.94
C ASN A 90 -2.79 -7.07 -17.60
N TYR A 91 -3.54 -7.15 -16.51
CA TYR A 91 -2.98 -7.47 -15.20
C TYR A 91 -2.38 -8.87 -15.18
N PHE A 92 -3.12 -9.85 -15.70
CA PHE A 92 -2.67 -11.23 -15.81
C PHE A 92 -1.37 -11.35 -16.61
N ARG A 93 -1.31 -10.75 -17.81
CA ARG A 93 -0.13 -10.79 -18.67
C ARG A 93 1.07 -10.08 -18.03
N GLN A 94 0.87 -8.87 -17.50
CA GLN A 94 1.95 -8.08 -16.91
C GLN A 94 2.55 -8.74 -15.66
N GLY A 95 1.73 -9.38 -14.82
CA GLY A 95 2.23 -10.15 -13.67
C GLY A 95 3.07 -11.35 -14.11
N LEU A 96 2.58 -12.10 -15.09
CA LEU A 96 3.34 -13.24 -15.64
C LEU A 96 4.67 -12.82 -16.28
N GLU A 97 4.65 -11.71 -17.05
CA GLU A 97 5.87 -11.16 -17.66
C GLU A 97 6.87 -10.70 -16.61
N TYR A 98 6.42 -10.02 -15.56
CA TYR A 98 7.30 -9.63 -14.45
C TYR A 98 7.97 -10.84 -13.81
N LEU A 99 7.21 -11.90 -13.48
CA LEU A 99 7.75 -13.09 -12.84
C LEU A 99 8.71 -13.89 -13.72
N ARG A 100 8.57 -13.82 -15.05
CA ARG A 100 9.54 -14.40 -15.99
C ARG A 100 10.84 -13.62 -16.05
N ASN A 101 10.77 -12.31 -15.82
CA ASN A 101 11.90 -11.39 -15.98
C ASN A 101 12.55 -10.98 -14.65
N ILE A 102 11.98 -11.37 -13.49
CA ILE A 102 12.50 -11.01 -12.18
C ILE A 102 13.97 -11.43 -12.05
N GLN A 103 14.79 -10.49 -11.56
CA GLN A 103 16.21 -10.76 -11.34
C GLN A 103 16.46 -11.23 -9.90
N PRO A 104 17.49 -12.05 -9.67
CA PRO A 104 17.92 -12.36 -8.31
C PRO A 104 18.28 -11.05 -7.57
N PRO A 105 18.02 -10.99 -6.26
CA PRO A 105 18.48 -9.87 -5.47
C PRO A 105 20.02 -9.86 -5.43
N GLU A 106 20.62 -8.67 -5.67
CA GLU A 106 22.06 -8.46 -5.58
C GLU A 106 22.49 -8.10 -4.14
N ASP A 107 21.56 -7.52 -3.38
CA ASP A 107 21.79 -7.02 -2.02
C ASP A 107 21.52 -8.13 -0.97
N GLU A 108 22.13 -7.98 0.20
CA GLU A 108 21.80 -8.77 1.38
C GLU A 108 20.36 -8.50 1.80
N ILE A 109 19.52 -9.52 1.87
CA ILE A 109 18.13 -9.41 2.34
C ILE A 109 18.12 -9.51 3.86
N LEU A 110 17.71 -8.44 4.54
CA LEU A 110 17.57 -8.35 6.00
C LEU A 110 16.17 -8.75 6.47
N GLY A 111 15.17 -8.66 5.60
CA GLY A 111 13.79 -9.04 5.91
C GLY A 111 12.88 -8.99 4.70
N VAL A 112 11.87 -9.87 4.70
CA VAL A 112 10.83 -9.95 3.67
C VAL A 112 9.48 -10.01 4.38
N GLU A 113 8.49 -9.21 3.92
CA GLU A 113 7.20 -9.05 4.61
C GLU A 113 7.39 -8.85 6.12
N LYS A 114 8.35 -7.99 6.44
CA LYS A 114 8.79 -7.78 7.81
C LYS A 114 7.73 -7.02 8.60
N GLU A 115 7.15 -7.70 9.59
CA GLU A 115 6.24 -7.04 10.53
C GLU A 115 7.00 -6.01 11.36
N ILE A 116 6.45 -4.80 11.44
CA ILE A 116 7.00 -3.69 12.21
C ILE A 116 5.97 -3.14 13.20
N SER A 117 6.45 -2.76 14.36
CA SER A 117 5.68 -2.02 15.36
C SER A 117 6.54 -0.92 15.96
N PHE A 118 5.96 0.26 16.11
CA PHE A 118 6.66 1.43 16.66
C PHE A 118 5.65 2.45 17.22
N THR A 119 6.15 3.49 17.85
CA THR A 119 5.34 4.63 18.29
C THR A 119 5.72 5.87 17.51
N LEU A 120 4.72 6.68 17.15
CA LEU A 120 4.88 8.01 16.61
C LEU A 120 4.11 8.99 17.51
N GLY A 121 4.83 9.87 18.23
CA GLY A 121 4.27 10.54 19.40
C GLY A 121 3.77 9.52 20.41
N GLU A 122 2.51 9.63 20.83
CA GLU A 122 1.87 8.67 21.75
C GLU A 122 1.08 7.57 21.02
N LYS A 123 1.06 7.57 19.70
CA LYS A 123 0.25 6.65 18.90
C LYS A 123 1.04 5.41 18.52
N LYS A 124 0.43 4.23 18.72
CA LYS A 124 1.01 2.93 18.31
C LYS A 124 0.77 2.69 16.83
N PHE A 125 1.79 2.22 16.14
CA PHE A 125 1.74 1.87 14.72
C PHE A 125 2.16 0.43 14.49
N ILE A 126 1.54 -0.17 13.47
CA ILE A 126 1.94 -1.46 12.89
C ILE A 126 2.00 -1.35 11.37
N GLY A 127 2.79 -2.18 10.75
CA GLY A 127 2.88 -2.29 9.31
C GLY A 127 3.72 -3.48 8.88
N TYR A 128 3.91 -3.60 7.58
CA TYR A 128 4.78 -4.60 6.96
C TYR A 128 5.65 -3.91 5.94
N ILE A 129 6.96 -4.20 5.96
CA ILE A 129 7.90 -3.77 4.93
C ILE A 129 8.12 -4.95 4.01
N ASP A 130 7.80 -4.81 2.73
CA ASP A 130 7.85 -5.91 1.78
C ASP A 130 9.27 -6.47 1.63
N LYS A 131 10.29 -5.59 1.57
CA LYS A 131 11.70 -5.99 1.60
C LYS A 131 12.55 -4.95 2.32
N VAL A 132 13.39 -5.42 3.23
CA VAL A 132 14.53 -4.65 3.80
C VAL A 132 15.80 -5.30 3.27
N SER A 133 16.69 -4.52 2.69
CA SER A 133 17.97 -5.01 2.16
C SER A 133 19.11 -4.06 2.51
N ARG A 134 20.35 -4.57 2.41
CA ARG A 134 21.57 -3.81 2.65
C ARG A 134 22.53 -3.94 1.49
N SER A 135 22.97 -2.80 0.95
CA SER A 135 24.10 -2.70 0.05
C SER A 135 25.18 -1.79 0.67
N ASP A 136 25.18 -0.51 0.32
CA ASP A 136 26.03 0.53 0.93
C ASP A 136 25.26 1.36 1.99
N GLY A 137 24.13 0.87 2.46
CA GLY A 137 23.20 1.38 3.46
C GLY A 137 21.97 0.51 3.48
N ILE A 138 21.00 0.84 4.32
CA ILE A 138 19.73 0.11 4.38
C ILE A 138 18.76 0.69 3.36
N ASP A 139 18.15 -0.19 2.58
CA ASP A 139 17.10 0.14 1.65
C ASP A 139 15.78 -0.53 2.06
N ILE A 140 14.67 0.19 1.93
CA ILE A 140 13.34 -0.37 2.10
C ILE A 140 12.57 -0.31 0.80
N THR A 141 11.99 -1.44 0.44
CA THR A 141 11.22 -1.59 -0.81
C THR A 141 9.77 -1.91 -0.51
N ASP A 142 8.88 -1.28 -1.26
CA ASP A 142 7.46 -1.59 -1.30
C ASP A 142 7.04 -1.96 -2.74
N ASN A 143 6.36 -3.09 -2.88
CA ASN A 143 5.92 -3.62 -4.16
C ASN A 143 4.57 -3.03 -4.56
N LYS A 144 4.47 -2.42 -5.72
CA LYS A 144 3.24 -1.75 -6.18
C LYS A 144 2.69 -2.37 -7.46
N SER A 145 1.40 -2.72 -7.42
CA SER A 145 0.66 -3.16 -8.62
C SER A 145 0.26 -2.02 -9.55
N ARG A 146 0.38 -0.78 -9.12
CA ARG A 146 0.09 0.39 -9.96
C ARG A 146 1.33 0.84 -10.73
N ALA A 147 1.11 1.46 -11.88
CA ALA A 147 2.16 2.18 -12.58
C ALA A 147 2.43 3.50 -11.85
N SER A 148 3.68 3.75 -11.52
CA SER A 148 4.14 5.04 -11.01
C SER A 148 5.26 5.56 -11.90
N LYS A 149 5.48 6.87 -11.89
CA LYS A 149 6.53 7.51 -12.69
C LYS A 149 7.62 8.01 -11.75
N PRO A 150 8.90 7.90 -12.15
CA PRO A 150 9.98 8.54 -11.43
C PRO A 150 9.74 10.06 -11.33
N ARG A 151 10.34 10.67 -10.32
CA ARG A 151 10.28 12.12 -10.09
C ARG A 151 10.78 12.88 -11.30
N THR A 152 10.07 13.94 -11.65
CA THR A 152 10.50 14.81 -12.73
C THR A 152 11.55 15.82 -12.25
N LEU A 153 12.46 16.20 -13.14
CA LEU A 153 13.49 17.23 -12.84
C LEU A 153 12.98 18.67 -13.01
N ARG A 154 11.66 18.88 -12.99
CA ARG A 154 11.05 20.20 -13.17
C ARG A 154 11.10 21.01 -11.88
N LYS A 155 11.32 22.33 -12.00
CA LYS A 155 11.31 23.25 -10.84
C LYS A 155 9.99 23.25 -10.06
N ARG A 156 8.86 22.99 -10.74
CA ARG A 156 7.54 22.88 -10.10
C ARG A 156 7.08 21.43 -10.15
N PRO A 157 6.71 20.82 -9.00
CA PRO A 157 6.23 19.45 -8.96
C PRO A 157 5.02 19.26 -9.87
N THR A 158 5.04 18.21 -10.67
CA THR A 158 3.92 17.78 -11.49
C THR A 158 2.87 17.04 -10.63
N LYS A 159 1.73 16.68 -11.23
CA LYS A 159 0.73 15.84 -10.55
C LYS A 159 1.34 14.49 -10.14
N SER A 160 2.14 13.87 -11.03
CA SER A 160 2.80 12.59 -10.71
C SER A 160 3.85 12.71 -9.62
N ASP A 161 4.56 13.84 -9.50
CA ASP A 161 5.51 14.05 -8.40
C ASP A 161 4.76 14.15 -7.06
N LYS A 162 3.62 14.84 -7.01
CA LYS A 162 2.77 14.94 -5.80
C LYS A 162 2.18 13.58 -5.41
N GLU A 163 1.78 12.78 -6.39
CA GLU A 163 1.32 11.41 -6.14
C GLU A 163 2.44 10.54 -5.57
N LEU A 164 3.67 10.66 -6.11
CA LEU A 164 4.84 9.97 -5.58
C LEU A 164 5.12 10.39 -4.14
N ASP A 165 5.07 11.68 -3.82
CA ASP A 165 5.25 12.19 -2.46
C ASP A 165 4.23 11.59 -1.49
N GLN A 166 2.97 11.42 -1.91
CA GLN A 166 1.95 10.78 -1.08
C GLN A 166 2.27 9.30 -0.81
N PHE A 167 2.80 8.56 -1.81
CA PHE A 167 3.20 7.17 -1.60
C PHE A 167 4.44 7.03 -0.73
N LEU A 168 5.40 7.92 -0.88
CA LEU A 168 6.61 7.93 -0.06
C LEU A 168 6.31 8.07 1.44
N ARG A 169 5.20 8.67 1.83
CA ARG A 169 4.75 8.74 3.22
C ARG A 169 4.69 7.37 3.91
N GLN A 170 4.31 6.31 3.17
CA GLN A 170 4.33 4.96 3.72
C GLN A 170 5.75 4.56 4.16
N LEU A 171 6.70 4.70 3.26
CA LEU A 171 8.09 4.32 3.51
C LEU A 171 8.75 5.25 4.54
N TYR A 172 8.44 6.54 4.54
CA TYR A 172 8.91 7.45 5.59
C TYR A 172 8.39 7.05 6.98
N ILE A 173 7.13 6.70 7.15
CA ILE A 173 6.59 6.22 8.43
C ILE A 173 7.30 4.92 8.84
N TYR A 174 7.53 4.00 7.92
CA TYR A 174 8.20 2.74 8.20
C TYR A 174 9.69 2.91 8.54
N SER A 175 10.31 4.01 8.10
CA SER A 175 11.70 4.34 8.44
C SER A 175 11.94 4.51 9.94
N ILE A 176 10.90 4.80 10.73
CA ILE A 176 11.00 4.86 12.21
C ILE A 176 11.41 3.48 12.75
N SER A 177 10.78 2.42 12.25
CA SER A 177 11.12 1.05 12.67
C SER A 177 12.53 0.66 12.25
N VAL A 178 12.95 1.07 11.06
CA VAL A 178 14.32 0.82 10.56
C VAL A 178 15.35 1.53 11.45
N MET A 179 15.12 2.80 11.78
CA MET A 179 16.00 3.54 12.70
C MET A 179 16.05 2.89 14.09
N ASN A 180 14.92 2.42 14.61
CA ASN A 180 14.86 1.76 15.91
C ASN A 180 15.63 0.44 15.95
N GLU A 181 15.61 -0.32 14.87
CA GLU A 181 16.19 -1.66 14.80
C GLU A 181 17.67 -1.65 14.39
N TYR A 182 18.01 -0.81 13.41
CA TYR A 182 19.36 -0.82 12.82
C TYR A 182 20.22 0.37 13.24
N GLY A 183 19.66 1.37 13.94
CA GLY A 183 20.37 2.56 14.38
C GLY A 183 20.64 3.60 13.30
N GLU A 184 20.11 3.39 12.10
CA GLU A 184 20.24 4.29 10.96
C GLU A 184 18.93 4.39 10.16
N PHE A 185 18.66 5.54 9.54
CA PHE A 185 17.57 5.66 8.59
C PHE A 185 17.89 4.91 7.29
N PRO A 186 16.86 4.48 6.52
CA PRO A 186 17.08 3.95 5.19
C PRO A 186 17.85 4.94 4.34
N LYS A 187 18.75 4.45 3.49
CA LYS A 187 19.43 5.26 2.48
C LYS A 187 18.50 5.56 1.32
N HIS A 188 17.74 4.55 0.88
CA HIS A 188 16.79 4.69 -0.20
C HIS A 188 15.42 4.13 0.17
N LEU A 189 14.41 4.79 -0.38
CA LEU A 189 13.00 4.42 -0.37
C LEU A 189 12.64 3.95 -1.78
N ILE A 190 12.29 2.67 -1.93
CA ILE A 190 12.18 2.03 -3.24
C ILE A 190 10.75 1.57 -3.49
N PHE A 191 10.19 1.93 -4.66
CA PHE A 191 8.97 1.31 -5.17
C PHE A 191 9.30 0.37 -6.32
N ASN A 192 9.03 -0.91 -6.12
CA ASN A 192 9.05 -1.90 -7.18
C ASN A 192 7.68 -1.96 -7.86
N CYS A 193 7.53 -1.26 -8.98
CA CYS A 193 6.30 -1.24 -9.78
C CYS A 193 6.28 -2.47 -10.69
N PHE A 194 5.95 -3.64 -10.17
CA PHE A 194 6.11 -4.91 -10.86
C PHE A 194 5.30 -5.02 -12.17
N ARG A 195 4.15 -4.37 -12.32
CA ARG A 195 3.38 -4.39 -13.58
C ARG A 195 4.07 -3.66 -14.73
N THR A 196 4.80 -2.61 -14.45
CA THR A 196 5.55 -1.83 -15.45
C THR A 196 7.02 -2.21 -15.49
N GLN A 197 7.45 -3.13 -14.65
CA GLN A 197 8.85 -3.56 -14.51
C GLN A 197 9.79 -2.37 -14.29
N THR A 198 9.34 -1.40 -13.48
CA THR A 198 10.09 -0.19 -13.15
C THR A 198 10.36 -0.12 -11.66
N SER A 199 11.58 0.24 -11.30
CA SER A 199 11.93 0.60 -9.93
C SER A 199 12.08 2.12 -9.82
N ILE A 200 11.48 2.70 -8.80
CA ILE A 200 11.62 4.11 -8.45
C ILE A 200 12.43 4.15 -7.15
N VAL A 201 13.60 4.76 -7.21
CA VAL A 201 14.52 4.89 -6.08
C VAL A 201 14.58 6.36 -5.68
N GLU A 202 14.14 6.67 -4.48
CA GLU A 202 14.22 8.02 -3.89
C GLU A 202 15.18 8.00 -2.70
N PRO A 203 16.11 8.95 -2.59
CA PRO A 203 16.94 9.04 -1.39
C PRO A 203 16.07 9.42 -0.19
N PHE A 204 16.46 8.92 1.00
CA PHE A 204 15.81 9.35 2.23
C PHE A 204 16.08 10.83 2.47
N ASP A 205 15.04 11.58 2.80
CA ASP A 205 15.11 13.00 3.11
C ASP A 205 14.50 13.29 4.48
N LEU A 206 15.27 13.88 5.37
CA LEU A 206 14.87 14.12 6.76
C LEU A 206 13.74 15.15 6.88
N GLU A 207 13.66 16.13 5.97
CA GLU A 207 12.60 17.14 5.99
C GLU A 207 11.28 16.52 5.58
N ASN A 208 11.26 15.73 4.52
CA ASN A 208 10.08 14.98 4.07
C ASN A 208 9.64 13.95 5.12
N PHE A 209 10.57 13.33 5.82
CA PHE A 209 10.27 12.45 6.96
C PHE A 209 9.51 13.21 8.05
N LYS A 210 10.04 14.35 8.54
CA LYS A 210 9.38 15.18 9.56
C LYS A 210 8.02 15.70 9.12
N ASN A 211 7.89 16.10 7.85
CA ASN A 211 6.62 16.52 7.29
C ASN A 211 5.61 15.36 7.26
N THR A 212 6.08 14.13 7.04
CA THR A 212 5.23 12.93 7.05
C THR A 212 4.80 12.55 8.47
N GLU A 213 5.68 12.65 9.46
CA GLU A 213 5.31 12.45 10.86
C GLU A 213 4.20 13.43 11.28
N LYS A 214 4.41 14.71 10.96
CA LYS A 214 3.42 15.76 11.24
C LYS A 214 2.08 15.46 10.54
N TRP A 215 2.11 15.12 9.24
CA TRP A 215 0.92 14.76 8.49
C TRP A 215 0.15 13.60 9.14
N ALA A 216 0.85 12.56 9.58
CA ALA A 216 0.22 11.40 10.19
C ALA A 216 -0.49 11.78 11.51
N LEU A 217 0.18 12.54 12.38
CA LEU A 217 -0.37 12.98 13.66
C LEU A 217 -1.53 13.96 13.47
N ASP A 218 -1.41 14.93 12.57
CA ASP A 218 -2.47 15.89 12.25
C ASP A 218 -3.72 15.17 11.69
N THR A 219 -3.52 14.17 10.81
CA THR A 219 -4.65 13.41 10.26
C THR A 219 -5.32 12.56 11.34
N ILE A 220 -4.55 11.92 12.22
CA ILE A 220 -5.10 11.18 13.37
C ILE A 220 -5.91 12.11 14.28
N ASP A 221 -5.42 13.32 14.54
CA ASP A 221 -6.16 14.31 15.32
C ASP A 221 -7.48 14.73 14.64
N CYS A 222 -7.47 14.91 13.31
CA CYS A 222 -8.69 15.14 12.54
C CYS A 222 -9.68 13.97 12.69
N ILE A 223 -9.19 12.72 12.56
CA ILE A 223 -10.03 11.51 12.70
C ILE A 223 -10.65 11.45 14.12
N SER A 224 -9.90 11.79 15.16
CA SER A 224 -10.39 11.74 16.54
C SER A 224 -11.51 12.75 16.82
N LYS A 225 -11.55 13.83 16.07
CA LYS A 225 -12.55 14.90 16.15
C LYS A 225 -13.72 14.72 15.19
N GLU A 226 -13.66 13.72 14.29
CA GLU A 226 -14.64 13.51 13.25
C GLU A 226 -16.00 13.06 13.81
N THR A 227 -17.08 13.68 13.40
CA THR A 227 -18.44 13.40 13.88
C THR A 227 -19.42 13.08 12.75
N GLU A 228 -19.13 13.47 11.52
CA GLU A 228 -20.09 13.40 10.42
C GLU A 228 -19.78 12.31 9.38
N TRP A 229 -18.55 11.82 9.29
CA TRP A 229 -18.11 10.72 8.40
C TRP A 229 -18.64 10.83 6.97
N LYS A 230 -18.46 11.99 6.34
CA LYS A 230 -18.98 12.23 4.99
C LYS A 230 -18.31 11.36 3.94
N PRO A 231 -19.06 10.75 3.00
CA PRO A 231 -18.46 9.99 1.93
C PRO A 231 -17.75 10.89 0.91
N ASN A 232 -16.64 10.40 0.36
CA ASN A 232 -16.03 10.98 -0.81
C ASN A 232 -16.35 10.09 -2.01
N ILE A 233 -17.41 10.43 -2.75
CA ILE A 233 -17.94 9.60 -3.83
C ILE A 233 -17.19 9.87 -5.12
N GLU A 234 -16.48 8.85 -5.60
CA GLU A 234 -15.89 8.78 -6.93
C GLU A 234 -16.23 7.40 -7.49
N TRP A 235 -16.96 7.36 -8.62
CA TRP A 235 -17.62 6.14 -9.10
C TRP A 235 -16.66 4.95 -9.27
N PHE A 236 -15.51 5.13 -9.93
CA PHE A 236 -14.55 4.05 -10.16
C PHE A 236 -13.98 3.51 -8.86
N ARG A 237 -13.59 4.41 -7.95
CA ARG A 237 -13.07 4.03 -6.64
C ARG A 237 -14.13 3.32 -5.80
N CYS A 238 -15.34 3.85 -5.74
CA CYS A 238 -16.44 3.22 -5.00
C CYS A 238 -16.76 1.83 -5.55
N LYS A 239 -16.81 1.67 -6.88
CA LYS A 239 -17.18 0.39 -7.50
C LYS A 239 -16.09 -0.67 -7.46
N TYR A 240 -14.82 -0.29 -7.64
CA TYR A 240 -13.74 -1.25 -7.89
C TYR A 240 -12.61 -1.25 -6.84
N LEU A 241 -12.55 -0.22 -5.97
CA LEU A 241 -11.48 -0.07 -4.98
C LEU A 241 -11.99 0.04 -3.54
N CYS A 242 -13.30 0.08 -3.34
CA CYS A 242 -13.92 0.15 -2.02
C CYS A 242 -14.48 -1.21 -1.62
N ASP A 243 -13.84 -1.84 -0.63
CA ASP A 243 -14.24 -3.15 -0.08
C ASP A 243 -15.54 -3.11 0.76
N CYS A 244 -16.10 -1.92 0.99
CA CYS A 244 -17.36 -1.72 1.69
C CYS A 244 -18.50 -1.21 0.81
N ASN A 245 -18.36 -1.28 -0.53
CA ASN A 245 -19.32 -0.65 -1.46
C ASN A 245 -20.73 -1.25 -1.36
N SER A 246 -20.88 -2.56 -1.21
CA SER A 246 -22.16 -3.24 -1.05
C SER A 246 -22.91 -2.85 0.25
N GLN A 247 -22.17 -2.34 1.25
CA GLN A 247 -22.69 -1.92 2.54
C GLN A 247 -22.78 -0.38 2.66
N CYS A 248 -22.40 0.34 1.59
CA CYS A 248 -22.37 1.80 1.56
C CYS A 248 -23.70 2.34 1.04
N GLU A 249 -24.57 2.87 1.93
CA GLU A 249 -25.86 3.46 1.56
C GLU A 249 -25.73 4.57 0.51
N TYR A 250 -24.67 5.38 0.60
CA TYR A 250 -24.45 6.46 -0.37
C TYR A 250 -24.13 5.94 -1.77
N PHE A 251 -23.37 4.85 -1.90
CA PHE A 251 -23.06 4.27 -3.20
C PHE A 251 -24.29 3.63 -3.84
N GLN A 252 -25.13 2.97 -3.02
CA GLN A 252 -26.39 2.38 -3.48
C GLN A 252 -27.37 3.45 -4.00
N MET A 253 -27.48 4.62 -3.32
CA MET A 253 -28.31 5.74 -3.77
C MET A 253 -27.89 6.31 -5.14
N PHE A 254 -26.61 6.21 -5.52
CA PHE A 254 -26.07 6.69 -6.79
C PHE A 254 -26.07 5.66 -7.91
N GLY A 255 -26.83 4.58 -7.79
CA GLY A 255 -26.98 3.57 -8.83
C GLY A 255 -25.77 2.63 -8.92
N GLY A 256 -25.35 2.09 -7.79
CA GLY A 256 -24.21 1.15 -7.68
C GLY A 256 -24.31 -0.12 -8.54
N ASP A 257 -25.46 -0.40 -9.14
CA ASP A 257 -25.77 -1.58 -9.94
C ASP A 257 -25.96 -1.29 -11.46
N ALA A 258 -25.48 -0.16 -11.97
CA ALA A 258 -25.55 0.17 -13.38
C ALA A 258 -24.30 -0.28 -14.16
#